data_7bf653e86086a291589ed3d1fc25578c
#
_entry.id   7bf653e86086a291589ed3d1fc25578c
#
_cell.length_a   1.000
_cell.length_b   1.000
_cell.length_c   1.000
_cell.angle_alpha   90.00
_cell.angle_beta   90.00
_cell.angle_gamma   90.00
#
_symmetry.space_group_name_H-M   'P 1'
#
loop_
_entity.id
_entity.type
_entity.pdbx_description
1 polymer ?
#
loop_
_entity_poly.entity_id
_entity_poly.type
_entity_poly.pdbx_seq_one_letter_code
_entity_poly.pdbx_strand_id
1 'polypeptide(L)'
;TNFKTDKVLDIFIHDKKLYISAANEIEGCKKPEIFVAELNSKKLNFEKFFSTKECGNIIFGGRMQFYEHNNLAGIIFTTFGHEYNKPDNTPQDNNSIYGKILFVDFKNKTPIVFSKGHRVSQGLYAEKNLILQTEHGPKGGDEINKIEFQKNYGWPISSYGEKYFVDYTDKPTYKKNHYNNGFEEPIYSFVKSIGISEIIKIPNTFSNHFEDNFVITSLYGRHIYRVKFDNLYERILYKENIYIGERIRDIKFHNKLNLILLAFEENGEIGIISNTSK
;
A
#
# COMPACT_ATOMS: atom_id res chain seq x y z
N THR A 1 -7.32 -15.08 -22.01
CA THR A 1 -6.55 -13.84 -21.81
C THR A 1 -5.22 -13.89 -22.54
N ASN A 2 -4.71 -12.75 -22.96
CA ASN A 2 -3.35 -12.57 -23.51
C ASN A 2 -2.34 -12.14 -22.42
N PHE A 3 -2.77 -12.07 -21.17
CA PHE A 3 -1.97 -11.57 -20.05
C PHE A 3 -1.05 -12.68 -19.49
N LYS A 4 0.22 -12.35 -19.38
CA LYS A 4 1.24 -13.13 -18.67
C LYS A 4 2.06 -12.18 -17.82
N THR A 5 2.38 -12.58 -16.61
CA THR A 5 3.21 -11.82 -15.66
C THR A 5 3.89 -12.78 -14.70
N ASP A 6 5.05 -12.38 -14.19
CA ASP A 6 5.76 -13.16 -13.18
C ASP A 6 5.08 -13.03 -11.80
N LYS A 7 4.53 -11.86 -11.52
CA LYS A 7 3.87 -11.62 -10.23
C LYS A 7 2.77 -10.54 -10.36
N VAL A 8 1.56 -10.89 -9.93
CA VAL A 8 0.48 -9.91 -9.70
C VAL A 8 0.70 -9.26 -8.32
N LEU A 9 0.62 -7.95 -8.25
CA LEU A 9 0.79 -7.17 -7.03
C LEU A 9 -0.54 -6.67 -6.49
N ASP A 10 -1.42 -6.17 -7.38
CA ASP A 10 -2.75 -5.69 -7.02
C ASP A 10 -3.74 -5.78 -8.18
N ILE A 11 -5.02 -5.80 -7.84
CA ILE A 11 -6.14 -5.79 -8.79
C ILE A 11 -7.09 -4.67 -8.40
N PHE A 12 -7.41 -3.82 -9.37
CA PHE A 12 -8.24 -2.66 -9.18
C PHE A 12 -9.30 -2.54 -10.30
N ILE A 13 -10.54 -2.25 -9.94
CA ILE A 13 -11.64 -2.06 -10.90
C ILE A 13 -12.13 -0.62 -10.83
N HIS A 14 -12.14 0.05 -11.97
CA HIS A 14 -12.70 1.38 -12.11
C HIS A 14 -13.31 1.55 -13.50
N ASP A 15 -14.51 2.17 -13.55
CA ASP A 15 -15.24 2.48 -14.79
C ASP A 15 -15.30 1.31 -15.80
N LYS A 16 -15.74 0.13 -15.33
CA LYS A 16 -15.83 -1.12 -16.12
C LYS A 16 -14.50 -1.60 -16.72
N LYS A 17 -13.39 -1.14 -16.19
CA LYS A 17 -12.04 -1.60 -16.54
C LYS A 17 -11.40 -2.32 -15.38
N LEU A 18 -10.67 -3.37 -15.71
CA LEU A 18 -9.82 -4.10 -14.78
C LEU A 18 -8.38 -3.64 -14.97
N TYR A 19 -7.79 -3.11 -13.93
CA TYR A 19 -6.37 -2.77 -13.86
C TYR A 19 -5.65 -3.84 -13.04
N ILE A 20 -4.49 -4.24 -13.50
CA ILE A 20 -3.61 -5.18 -12.79
C ILE A 20 -2.25 -4.51 -12.69
N SER A 21 -1.76 -4.30 -11.47
CA SER A 21 -0.35 -3.99 -11.26
C SER A 21 0.43 -5.30 -11.16
N ALA A 22 1.58 -5.32 -11.80
CA ALA A 22 2.39 -6.52 -11.94
C ALA A 22 3.88 -6.19 -11.86
N ALA A 23 4.66 -7.19 -11.51
CA ALA A 23 6.11 -7.18 -11.62
C ALA A 23 6.52 -8.15 -12.71
N ASN A 24 7.19 -7.65 -13.74
CA ASN A 24 7.77 -8.46 -14.80
C ASN A 24 9.28 -8.35 -14.80
N GLU A 25 9.94 -9.47 -15.07
CA GLU A 25 11.39 -9.54 -15.23
C GLU A 25 11.74 -9.71 -16.71
N ILE A 26 12.52 -8.79 -17.24
CA ILE A 26 13.03 -8.81 -18.60
C ILE A 26 14.55 -8.61 -18.53
N GLU A 27 15.32 -9.62 -18.91
CA GLU A 27 16.78 -9.58 -18.91
C GLU A 27 17.39 -9.19 -17.55
N GLY A 28 16.87 -9.74 -16.45
CA GLY A 28 17.29 -9.43 -15.09
C GLY A 28 16.79 -8.09 -14.54
N CYS A 29 16.02 -7.36 -15.33
CA CYS A 29 15.42 -6.08 -14.96
C CYS A 29 13.97 -6.29 -14.51
N LYS A 30 13.66 -6.06 -13.24
CA LYS A 30 12.29 -6.10 -12.73
C LYS A 30 11.67 -4.72 -12.80
N LYS A 31 10.45 -4.69 -13.35
CA LYS A 31 9.71 -3.42 -13.56
C LYS A 31 8.31 -3.52 -12.99
N PRO A 32 7.85 -2.50 -12.25
CA PRO A 32 6.46 -2.34 -11.95
C PRO A 32 5.72 -1.86 -13.20
N GLU A 33 4.65 -2.54 -13.55
CA GLU A 33 3.82 -2.23 -14.71
C GLU A 33 2.34 -2.26 -14.32
N ILE A 34 1.52 -1.48 -15.00
CA ILE A 34 0.07 -1.54 -14.88
C ILE A 34 -0.51 -1.93 -16.22
N PHE A 35 -1.38 -2.92 -16.22
CA PHE A 35 -2.13 -3.38 -17.38
C PHE A 35 -3.61 -3.09 -17.19
N VAL A 36 -4.34 -2.88 -18.29
CA VAL A 36 -5.77 -2.58 -18.27
C VAL A 36 -6.53 -3.41 -19.31
N ALA A 37 -7.72 -3.88 -18.95
CA ALA A 37 -8.64 -4.55 -19.86
C ALA A 37 -10.09 -4.12 -19.58
N GLU A 38 -10.92 -4.08 -20.64
CA GLU A 38 -12.36 -3.85 -20.52
C GLU A 38 -13.07 -5.06 -19.91
N LEU A 39 -13.92 -4.85 -18.91
CA LEU A 39 -14.69 -5.92 -18.23
C LEU A 39 -15.92 -6.40 -18.99
N ASN A 40 -16.28 -5.76 -20.08
CA ASN A 40 -17.51 -6.05 -20.84
C ASN A 40 -17.36 -7.21 -21.84
N SER A 41 -16.17 -7.78 -21.99
CA SER A 41 -15.88 -8.82 -22.97
C SER A 41 -15.79 -10.22 -22.32
N LYS A 42 -16.18 -11.27 -23.07
CA LYS A 42 -16.01 -12.67 -22.65
C LYS A 42 -14.53 -13.06 -22.54
N LYS A 43 -13.64 -12.29 -23.16
CA LYS A 43 -12.18 -12.48 -23.15
C LYS A 43 -11.52 -11.17 -22.78
N LEU A 44 -10.80 -11.17 -21.67
CA LEU A 44 -10.02 -10.01 -21.25
C LEU A 44 -8.77 -9.91 -22.13
N ASN A 45 -8.65 -8.80 -22.84
CA ASN A 45 -7.47 -8.43 -23.60
C ASN A 45 -6.79 -7.28 -22.87
N PHE A 46 -5.62 -7.55 -22.30
CA PHE A 46 -4.86 -6.56 -21.56
C PHE A 46 -3.94 -5.76 -22.46
N GLU A 47 -3.96 -4.45 -22.24
CA GLU A 47 -3.03 -3.49 -22.81
C GLU A 47 -2.18 -2.89 -21.67
N LYS A 48 -0.97 -2.46 -22.02
CA LYS A 48 -0.11 -1.77 -21.08
C LYS A 48 -0.61 -0.36 -20.84
N PHE A 49 -0.97 -0.05 -19.61
CA PHE A 49 -1.38 1.27 -19.18
C PHE A 49 -0.20 2.12 -18.74
N PHE A 50 0.70 1.55 -17.93
CA PHE A 50 1.90 2.20 -17.40
C PHE A 50 3.08 1.24 -17.39
N SER A 51 4.27 1.76 -17.67
CA SER A 51 5.55 1.06 -17.52
C SER A 51 6.67 2.07 -17.30
N THR A 52 7.76 1.62 -16.71
CA THR A 52 8.97 2.42 -16.50
C THR A 52 10.14 1.88 -17.31
N LYS A 53 11.16 2.73 -17.56
CA LYS A 53 12.45 2.31 -18.09
C LYS A 53 13.42 1.92 -16.96
N GLU A 54 13.16 2.36 -15.74
CA GLU A 54 14.00 2.10 -14.59
C GLU A 54 13.85 0.65 -14.12
N CYS A 55 14.98 0.03 -13.79
CA CYS A 55 15.06 -1.35 -13.32
C CYS A 55 15.22 -1.41 -11.82
N GLY A 56 14.53 -2.37 -11.20
CA GLY A 56 14.71 -2.74 -9.80
C GLY A 56 15.10 -4.22 -9.68
N ASN A 57 15.69 -4.57 -8.56
CA ASN A 57 16.07 -5.97 -8.27
C ASN A 57 14.92 -6.75 -7.65
N ILE A 58 14.09 -6.08 -6.90
CA ILE A 58 12.92 -6.64 -6.21
C ILE A 58 11.76 -5.69 -6.38
N ILE A 59 10.56 -6.22 -6.58
CA ILE A 59 9.33 -5.42 -6.65
C ILE A 59 8.30 -5.95 -5.66
N PHE A 60 7.88 -5.06 -4.77
CA PHE A 60 6.75 -5.19 -3.87
C PHE A 60 5.88 -3.92 -3.95
N GLY A 61 4.84 -3.82 -3.12
CA GLY A 61 3.88 -2.72 -3.18
C GLY A 61 2.94 -2.92 -4.36
N GLY A 62 2.83 -1.93 -5.22
CA GLY A 62 1.98 -2.00 -6.41
C GLY A 62 0.50 -1.74 -6.12
N ARG A 63 0.15 -1.22 -4.94
CA ARG A 63 -1.24 -0.90 -4.59
C ARG A 63 -1.76 0.25 -5.43
N MET A 64 -2.99 0.14 -5.87
CA MET A 64 -3.65 1.08 -6.76
C MET A 64 -4.98 1.54 -6.19
N GLN A 65 -5.27 2.84 -6.35
CA GLN A 65 -6.58 3.40 -6.09
C GLN A 65 -6.91 4.47 -7.15
N PHE A 66 -8.20 4.67 -7.41
CA PHE A 66 -8.65 5.83 -8.15
C PHE A 66 -8.38 7.09 -7.35
N TYR A 67 -7.90 8.13 -8.03
CA TYR A 67 -7.68 9.43 -7.42
C TYR A 67 -7.85 10.56 -8.41
N GLU A 68 -8.28 11.71 -7.93
CA GLU A 68 -8.33 12.94 -8.68
C GLU A 68 -7.31 13.94 -8.12
N HIS A 69 -6.38 14.37 -8.97
CA HIS A 69 -5.36 15.33 -8.61
C HIS A 69 -5.34 16.48 -9.61
N ASN A 70 -5.48 17.74 -9.14
CA ASN A 70 -5.49 18.93 -9.98
C ASN A 70 -6.45 18.83 -11.19
N ASN A 71 -7.68 18.36 -10.96
CA ASN A 71 -8.71 18.12 -11.97
C ASN A 71 -8.36 17.04 -13.03
N LEU A 72 -7.35 16.23 -12.77
CA LEU A 72 -7.02 15.06 -13.57
C LEU A 72 -7.42 13.80 -12.83
N ALA A 73 -8.20 12.95 -13.50
CA ALA A 73 -8.54 11.62 -13.00
C ALA A 73 -7.43 10.62 -13.35
N GLY A 74 -7.08 9.73 -12.42
CA GLY A 74 -6.01 8.77 -12.63
C GLY A 74 -5.92 7.70 -11.56
N ILE A 75 -4.80 7.02 -11.54
CA ILE A 75 -4.45 6.00 -10.54
C ILE A 75 -3.34 6.54 -9.65
N ILE A 76 -3.58 6.52 -8.34
CA ILE A 76 -2.49 6.63 -7.37
C ILE A 76 -1.91 5.23 -7.14
N PHE A 77 -0.60 5.11 -7.19
CA PHE A 77 0.11 3.84 -7.30
C PHE A 77 1.36 3.82 -6.44
N THR A 78 1.55 2.76 -5.66
CA THR A 78 2.71 2.64 -4.76
C THR A 78 3.85 1.86 -5.41
N THR A 79 5.08 2.30 -5.20
CA THR A 79 6.28 1.60 -5.65
C THR A 79 7.17 1.23 -4.46
N PHE A 80 8.00 0.22 -4.67
CA PHE A 80 8.89 -0.32 -3.66
C PHE A 80 10.22 0.42 -3.61
N GLY A 81 10.72 0.72 -2.43
CA GLY A 81 11.93 1.50 -2.21
C GLY A 81 13.05 0.80 -1.44
N HIS A 82 13.24 -0.51 -1.62
CA HIS A 82 14.24 -1.23 -0.84
C HIS A 82 15.00 -2.28 -1.65
N GLU A 83 16.32 -2.19 -1.63
CA GLU A 83 17.17 -3.36 -1.85
C GLU A 83 17.41 -4.07 -0.52
N TYR A 84 17.18 -5.38 -0.49
CA TYR A 84 17.17 -6.18 0.73
C TYR A 84 18.50 -6.11 1.51
N ASN A 85 19.61 -5.94 0.82
CA ASN A 85 20.95 -5.96 1.42
C ASN A 85 21.69 -4.61 1.42
N LYS A 86 21.16 -3.62 0.69
CA LYS A 86 21.74 -2.28 0.65
C LYS A 86 20.59 -1.30 0.48
N PRO A 87 20.15 -0.60 1.54
CA PRO A 87 19.25 0.51 1.37
C PRO A 87 19.96 1.53 0.48
N ASP A 88 19.57 1.56 -0.78
CA ASP A 88 20.02 2.58 -1.70
C ASP A 88 19.25 3.89 -1.43
N ASN A 89 19.71 4.95 -1.99
CA ASN A 89 19.08 6.25 -1.81
C ASN A 89 17.96 6.53 -2.81
N THR A 90 17.50 5.54 -3.60
CA THR A 90 16.45 5.72 -4.61
C THR A 90 15.14 6.29 -4.06
N PRO A 91 14.69 5.94 -2.82
CA PRO A 91 13.51 6.56 -2.24
C PRO A 91 13.62 8.08 -2.06
N GLN A 92 14.83 8.61 -1.95
CA GLN A 92 15.11 10.04 -1.82
C GLN A 92 15.45 10.72 -3.16
N ASP A 93 15.83 9.95 -4.19
CA ASP A 93 16.15 10.48 -5.53
C ASP A 93 14.86 10.88 -6.26
N ASN A 94 14.78 12.13 -6.69
CA ASN A 94 13.62 12.65 -7.42
C ASN A 94 13.51 12.10 -8.86
N ASN A 95 14.57 11.53 -9.40
CA ASN A 95 14.60 10.94 -10.74
C ASN A 95 14.22 9.46 -10.75
N SER A 96 14.16 8.81 -9.58
CA SER A 96 13.73 7.42 -9.44
C SER A 96 12.25 7.31 -9.16
N ILE A 97 11.60 6.29 -9.71
CA ILE A 97 10.22 5.93 -9.39
C ILE A 97 10.12 5.02 -8.15
N TYR A 98 11.24 4.48 -7.66
CA TYR A 98 11.25 3.56 -6.53
C TYR A 98 11.16 4.28 -5.19
N GLY A 99 10.41 3.68 -4.25
CA GLY A 99 10.13 4.29 -2.94
C GLY A 99 9.26 5.54 -3.02
N LYS A 100 8.31 5.53 -3.95
CA LYS A 100 7.40 6.64 -4.24
C LYS A 100 5.95 6.19 -4.15
N ILE A 101 5.08 7.15 -3.97
CA ILE A 101 3.71 7.06 -4.44
C ILE A 101 3.63 7.92 -5.71
N LEU A 102 3.15 7.31 -6.79
CA LEU A 102 3.00 7.95 -8.09
C LEU A 102 1.53 8.23 -8.35
N PHE A 103 1.25 9.33 -9.07
CA PHE A 103 -0.04 9.54 -9.70
C PHE A 103 0.13 9.43 -11.21
N VAL A 104 -0.69 8.59 -11.86
CA VAL A 104 -0.67 8.35 -13.31
C VAL A 104 -2.04 8.71 -13.85
N ASP A 105 -2.15 9.82 -14.58
CA ASP A 105 -3.43 10.25 -15.14
C ASP A 105 -3.90 9.35 -16.28
N PHE A 106 -5.21 9.22 -16.46
CA PHE A 106 -5.80 8.34 -17.47
C PHE A 106 -5.59 8.82 -18.91
N LYS A 107 -5.40 10.11 -19.11
CA LYS A 107 -5.31 10.71 -20.45
C LYS A 107 -3.89 10.62 -21.02
N ASN A 108 -2.92 11.12 -20.29
CA ASN A 108 -1.53 11.22 -20.77
C ASN A 108 -0.68 10.04 -20.34
N LYS A 109 -1.11 9.31 -19.31
CA LYS A 109 -0.39 8.17 -18.70
C LYS A 109 1.03 8.55 -18.23
N THR A 110 1.24 9.84 -17.96
CA THR A 110 2.52 10.36 -17.49
C THR A 110 2.52 10.31 -15.96
N PRO A 111 3.50 9.62 -15.34
CA PRO A 111 3.59 9.57 -13.89
C PRO A 111 4.14 10.88 -13.34
N ILE A 112 3.58 11.33 -12.23
CA ILE A 112 4.17 12.33 -11.36
C ILE A 112 4.49 11.70 -10.00
N VAL A 113 5.58 12.11 -9.39
CA VAL A 113 5.92 11.72 -8.02
C VAL A 113 4.99 12.47 -7.08
N PHE A 114 4.04 11.74 -6.47
CA PHE A 114 3.08 12.31 -5.54
C PHE A 114 3.72 12.51 -4.16
N SER A 115 4.42 11.49 -3.67
CA SER A 115 5.23 11.54 -2.44
C SER A 115 6.44 10.62 -2.55
N LYS A 116 7.41 10.77 -1.65
CA LYS A 116 8.67 10.02 -1.66
C LYS A 116 9.12 9.56 -0.27
N GLY A 117 10.17 8.77 -0.22
CA GLY A 117 10.72 8.28 1.03
C GLY A 117 9.92 7.13 1.63
N HIS A 118 9.35 6.27 0.79
CA HIS A 118 8.62 5.08 1.18
C HIS A 118 9.49 3.83 1.08
N ARG A 119 9.23 2.87 1.98
CA ARG A 119 9.94 1.59 1.99
C ARG A 119 9.15 0.49 1.27
N VAL A 120 8.17 -0.11 1.91
CA VAL A 120 7.38 -1.25 1.38
C VAL A 120 5.91 -1.00 1.64
N SER A 121 5.29 -0.24 0.78
CA SER A 121 3.85 0.03 0.84
C SER A 121 3.05 -1.25 0.62
N GLN A 122 2.12 -1.56 1.50
CA GLN A 122 1.32 -2.79 1.47
C GLN A 122 -0.17 -2.54 1.36
N GLY A 123 -0.65 -1.41 1.81
CA GLY A 123 -2.04 -0.99 1.68
C GLY A 123 -2.15 0.46 1.25
N LEU A 124 -3.25 0.76 0.56
CA LEU A 124 -3.53 2.10 0.06
C LEU A 124 -5.03 2.36 0.03
N TYR A 125 -5.46 3.36 0.77
CA TYR A 125 -6.82 3.89 0.71
C TYR A 125 -6.77 5.32 0.18
N ALA A 126 -7.61 5.64 -0.78
CA ALA A 126 -7.76 7.00 -1.30
C ALA A 126 -9.23 7.34 -1.52
N GLU A 127 -9.69 8.42 -0.93
CA GLU A 127 -11.02 8.98 -1.12
C GLU A 127 -10.99 10.49 -0.98
N LYS A 128 -11.46 11.22 -1.99
CA LYS A 128 -11.46 12.69 -2.00
C LYS A 128 -10.04 13.24 -1.72
N ASN A 129 -9.89 13.95 -0.60
CA ASN A 129 -8.61 14.57 -0.21
C ASN A 129 -7.84 13.75 0.85
N LEU A 130 -8.28 12.53 1.15
CA LEU A 130 -7.64 11.64 2.11
C LEU A 130 -6.95 10.50 1.39
N ILE A 131 -5.67 10.35 1.63
CA ILE A 131 -4.90 9.17 1.24
C ILE A 131 -4.24 8.62 2.49
N LEU A 132 -4.52 7.35 2.80
CA LEU A 132 -3.85 6.60 3.85
C LEU A 132 -3.05 5.48 3.23
N GLN A 133 -1.86 5.26 3.73
CA GLN A 133 -0.96 4.22 3.28
C GLN A 133 -0.46 3.44 4.48
N THR A 134 -0.30 2.14 4.31
CA THR A 134 0.39 1.27 5.27
C THR A 134 1.68 0.77 4.68
N GLU A 135 2.75 0.73 5.47
CA GLU A 135 4.01 0.20 4.99
C GLU A 135 4.78 -0.60 6.04
N HIS A 136 5.55 -1.57 5.55
CA HIS A 136 6.46 -2.32 6.40
C HIS A 136 7.67 -1.48 6.77
N GLY A 137 7.94 -1.36 8.04
CA GLY A 137 9.26 -1.00 8.54
C GLY A 137 10.28 -2.12 8.29
N PRO A 138 11.54 -1.90 8.64
CA PRO A 138 12.53 -2.99 8.65
C PRO A 138 12.24 -3.98 9.81
N LYS A 139 13.08 -4.08 10.81
CA LYS A 139 12.80 -4.88 12.00
C LYS A 139 11.98 -4.06 13.00
N GLY A 140 10.65 -4.20 13.00
CA GLY A 140 9.71 -3.29 13.67
C GLY A 140 9.41 -2.04 12.84
N GLY A 141 8.60 -1.14 13.39
CA GLY A 141 8.31 0.16 12.79
C GLY A 141 7.43 0.09 11.54
N ASP A 142 6.49 -0.86 11.47
CA ASP A 142 5.43 -0.81 10.46
C ASP A 142 4.59 0.45 10.71
N GLU A 143 4.17 1.14 9.64
CA GLU A 143 3.61 2.48 9.74
C GLU A 143 2.24 2.61 9.08
N ILE A 144 1.45 3.54 9.61
CA ILE A 144 0.25 4.08 8.98
C ILE A 144 0.55 5.54 8.68
N ASN A 145 0.50 5.92 7.43
CA ASN A 145 0.84 7.25 6.95
C ASN A 145 -0.37 7.96 6.34
N LYS A 146 -0.53 9.24 6.63
CA LYS A 146 -1.38 10.16 5.87
C LYS A 146 -0.53 10.75 4.75
N ILE A 147 -0.92 10.49 3.52
CA ILE A 147 -0.13 10.87 2.36
C ILE A 147 -0.57 12.23 1.83
N GLU A 148 0.39 13.14 1.71
CA GLU A 148 0.21 14.47 1.15
C GLU A 148 1.13 14.70 -0.05
N PHE A 149 0.67 15.54 -0.97
CA PHE A 149 1.40 15.84 -2.20
C PHE A 149 2.75 16.51 -1.92
N GLN A 150 3.81 16.05 -2.60
CA GLN A 150 5.20 16.53 -2.50
C GLN A 150 5.88 16.32 -1.13
N LYS A 151 5.30 15.52 -0.24
CA LYS A 151 5.89 15.23 1.08
C LYS A 151 6.88 14.06 1.02
N ASN A 152 7.78 14.04 2.01
CA ASN A 152 8.85 13.05 2.15
C ASN A 152 8.72 12.31 3.48
N TYR A 153 8.60 10.97 3.42
CA TYR A 153 8.35 10.08 4.56
C TYR A 153 9.63 9.45 5.15
N GLY A 154 10.80 9.87 4.67
CA GLY A 154 12.08 9.70 5.35
C GLY A 154 12.87 8.44 5.02
N TRP A 155 12.29 7.38 4.48
CA TRP A 155 13.04 6.17 4.14
C TRP A 155 14.10 6.44 3.06
N PRO A 156 15.34 5.90 3.14
CA PRO A 156 15.93 5.05 4.19
C PRO A 156 16.68 5.82 5.29
N ILE A 157 16.54 7.13 5.38
CA ILE A 157 17.25 7.98 6.34
C ILE A 157 16.65 7.86 7.75
N SER A 158 15.32 7.89 7.82
CA SER A 158 14.54 7.80 9.06
C SER A 158 13.66 6.56 9.07
N SER A 159 13.53 5.90 10.21
CA SER A 159 12.62 4.78 10.46
C SER A 159 12.48 4.50 11.93
N TYR A 160 11.29 4.09 12.38
CA TYR A 160 11.07 3.59 13.74
C TYR A 160 11.51 2.13 13.94
N GLY A 161 11.76 1.40 12.85
CA GLY A 161 12.32 0.05 12.90
C GLY A 161 13.85 0.03 13.06
N GLU A 162 14.42 -1.18 13.14
CA GLU A 162 15.84 -1.44 13.28
C GLU A 162 16.38 -2.22 12.07
N LYS A 163 17.68 -2.18 11.82
CA LYS A 163 18.31 -3.01 10.79
C LYS A 163 18.14 -4.50 11.12
N TYR A 164 17.99 -5.34 10.11
CA TYR A 164 17.88 -6.79 10.29
C TYR A 164 19.16 -7.42 10.81
N PHE A 165 20.30 -6.94 10.30
CA PHE A 165 21.63 -7.40 10.68
C PHE A 165 22.37 -6.21 11.25
N VAL A 166 22.50 -6.18 12.57
CA VAL A 166 23.30 -5.17 13.28
C VAL A 166 24.64 -5.80 13.56
N ASP A 167 25.69 -5.34 12.90
CA ASP A 167 27.00 -5.40 13.49
C ASP A 167 27.01 -4.35 14.62
N TYR A 168 27.19 -4.79 15.86
CA TYR A 168 27.16 -3.92 17.04
C TYR A 168 28.22 -2.81 17.00
N THR A 169 29.13 -2.85 16.02
CA THR A 169 30.13 -1.83 15.73
C THR A 169 29.62 -0.70 14.84
N ASP A 170 28.54 -0.93 14.07
CA ASP A 170 27.95 0.05 13.16
C ASP A 170 26.98 0.99 13.89
N LYS A 171 27.32 2.25 13.98
CA LYS A 171 26.43 3.35 14.40
C LYS A 171 25.81 4.04 13.19
N PRO A 172 24.74 4.76 13.42
CA PRO A 172 23.44 4.38 13.96
C PRO A 172 22.60 3.79 12.85
N THR A 173 21.64 3.04 13.23
CA THR A 173 20.75 2.37 12.33
C THR A 173 19.96 3.38 11.49
N TYR A 174 18.85 3.88 11.97
CA TYR A 174 18.05 4.90 11.30
C TYR A 174 17.86 6.07 12.25
N LYS A 175 17.69 7.27 11.72
CA LYS A 175 17.24 8.40 12.51
C LYS A 175 15.83 8.11 13.01
N LYS A 176 15.60 8.31 14.30
CA LYS A 176 14.29 8.21 14.91
C LYS A 176 13.64 9.57 14.92
N ASN A 177 12.30 9.62 15.02
CA ASN A 177 11.52 10.85 14.95
C ASN A 177 11.69 11.55 13.59
N HIS A 178 10.79 11.24 12.68
CA HIS A 178 10.80 11.74 11.31
C HIS A 178 10.76 13.26 11.28
N TYR A 179 9.88 13.88 12.06
CA TYR A 179 9.70 15.33 12.11
C TYR A 179 11.00 16.08 12.45
N ASN A 180 11.73 15.65 13.47
CA ASN A 180 13.00 16.29 13.86
C ASN A 180 14.09 16.17 12.78
N ASN A 181 13.88 15.34 11.77
CA ASN A 181 14.79 15.15 10.65
C ASN A 181 14.26 15.72 9.34
N GLY A 182 13.15 16.48 9.39
CA GLY A 182 12.55 17.16 8.23
C GLY A 182 11.68 16.25 7.35
N PHE A 183 11.15 15.18 7.91
CA PHE A 183 10.25 14.26 7.24
C PHE A 183 8.85 14.25 7.87
N GLU A 184 7.87 13.71 7.17
CA GLU A 184 6.52 13.55 7.69
C GLU A 184 6.45 12.41 8.70
N GLU A 185 5.78 12.66 9.82
CA GLU A 185 5.54 11.65 10.86
C GLU A 185 4.42 10.69 10.43
N PRO A 186 4.55 9.39 10.70
CA PRO A 186 3.42 8.47 10.58
C PRO A 186 2.33 8.81 11.61
N ILE A 187 1.06 8.61 11.24
CA ILE A 187 -0.05 8.66 12.20
C ILE A 187 0.18 7.68 13.35
N TYR A 188 0.75 6.53 13.01
CA TYR A 188 1.04 5.48 13.98
C TYR A 188 2.19 4.58 13.50
N SER A 189 3.07 4.21 14.42
CA SER A 189 4.13 3.23 14.17
C SER A 189 4.01 2.06 15.14
N PHE A 190 4.04 0.84 14.60
CA PHE A 190 4.04 -0.39 15.40
C PHE A 190 5.46 -0.72 15.85
N VAL A 191 5.72 -0.68 17.16
CA VAL A 191 7.05 -0.99 17.73
C VAL A 191 7.52 -2.38 17.31
N LYS A 192 6.63 -3.38 17.40
CA LYS A 192 6.88 -4.71 16.84
C LYS A 192 6.22 -4.80 15.47
N SER A 193 6.97 -5.28 14.49
CA SER A 193 6.40 -5.53 13.16
C SER A 193 5.22 -6.48 13.25
N ILE A 194 4.11 -6.08 12.70
CA ILE A 194 2.91 -6.92 12.55
C ILE A 194 2.80 -7.52 11.15
N GLY A 195 3.71 -7.11 10.24
CA GLY A 195 3.58 -7.39 8.83
C GLY A 195 2.31 -6.75 8.30
N ILE A 196 2.19 -5.42 8.50
CA ILE A 196 0.99 -4.66 8.11
C ILE A 196 0.67 -4.88 6.63
N SER A 197 -0.61 -5.03 6.29
CA SER A 197 -1.03 -5.24 4.90
C SER A 197 -2.06 -4.20 4.46
N GLU A 198 -3.21 -4.56 4.00
CA GLU A 198 -4.18 -3.62 3.43
C GLU A 198 -4.90 -2.77 4.47
N ILE A 199 -5.42 -1.64 4.05
CA ILE A 199 -6.27 -0.72 4.81
C ILE A 199 -7.52 -0.37 4.02
N ILE A 200 -8.70 -0.51 4.64
CA ILE A 200 -9.97 -0.08 4.07
C ILE A 200 -10.80 0.69 5.08
N LYS A 201 -11.65 1.60 4.59
CA LYS A 201 -12.75 2.17 5.39
C LYS A 201 -13.92 1.21 5.36
N ILE A 202 -14.52 0.94 6.53
CA ILE A 202 -15.74 0.14 6.62
C ILE A 202 -16.94 1.08 6.48
N PRO A 203 -17.85 0.83 5.53
CA PRO A 203 -19.04 1.68 5.39
C PRO A 203 -20.04 1.43 6.51
N ASN A 204 -20.77 2.47 6.88
CA ASN A 204 -21.80 2.44 7.94
C ASN A 204 -22.90 1.41 7.65
N THR A 205 -23.10 1.05 6.39
CA THR A 205 -24.05 0.00 5.98
C THR A 205 -23.69 -1.39 6.50
N PHE A 206 -22.41 -1.63 6.81
CA PHE A 206 -21.98 -2.91 7.39
C PHE A 206 -22.47 -3.04 8.84
N SER A 207 -22.24 -2.04 9.65
CA SER A 207 -22.73 -1.99 11.04
C SER A 207 -22.53 -0.58 11.60
N ASN A 208 -23.49 -0.08 12.37
CA ASN A 208 -23.38 1.20 13.06
C ASN A 208 -22.19 1.27 14.03
N HIS A 209 -21.73 0.10 14.51
CA HIS A 209 -20.56 0.03 15.40
C HIS A 209 -19.24 0.32 14.67
N PHE A 210 -19.24 0.31 13.33
CA PHE A 210 -18.06 0.59 12.50
C PHE A 210 -18.06 1.97 11.86
N GLU A 211 -18.97 2.87 12.30
CA GLU A 211 -19.03 4.22 11.77
C GLU A 211 -17.68 4.94 11.86
N ASP A 212 -17.20 5.43 10.70
CA ASP A 212 -15.90 6.08 10.52
C ASP A 212 -14.70 5.25 11.00
N ASN A 213 -14.85 3.94 11.04
CA ASN A 213 -13.73 3.07 11.34
C ASN A 213 -13.05 2.57 10.07
N PHE A 214 -11.75 2.37 10.21
CA PHE A 214 -10.92 1.66 9.26
C PHE A 214 -10.57 0.29 9.81
N VAL A 215 -10.31 -0.62 8.89
CA VAL A 215 -9.75 -1.93 9.21
C VAL A 215 -8.42 -2.07 8.48
N ILE A 216 -7.41 -2.45 9.25
CA ILE A 216 -6.06 -2.73 8.78
C ILE A 216 -5.80 -4.21 9.01
N THR A 217 -5.20 -4.86 8.04
CA THR A 217 -4.88 -6.29 8.13
C THR A 217 -3.38 -6.52 8.38
N SER A 218 -3.03 -7.72 8.82
CA SER A 218 -1.65 -8.08 9.07
C SER A 218 -1.33 -9.52 8.66
N LEU A 219 -0.09 -9.70 8.20
CA LEU A 219 0.47 -10.99 7.84
C LEU A 219 1.02 -11.72 9.08
N TYR A 220 2.02 -11.10 9.72
CA TYR A 220 2.70 -11.70 10.85
C TYR A 220 1.85 -11.67 12.13
N GLY A 221 1.15 -10.57 12.34
CA GLY A 221 0.23 -10.41 13.48
C GLY A 221 -0.98 -11.33 13.43
N ARG A 222 -1.40 -11.77 12.24
CA ARG A 222 -2.61 -12.61 12.01
C ARG A 222 -3.87 -11.98 12.60
N HIS A 223 -3.94 -10.65 12.60
CA HIS A 223 -5.04 -9.86 13.13
C HIS A 223 -5.63 -8.97 12.05
N ILE A 224 -6.87 -8.57 12.29
CA ILE A 224 -7.39 -7.31 11.80
C ILE A 224 -7.32 -6.28 12.96
N TYR A 225 -6.95 -5.06 12.62
CA TYR A 225 -6.91 -3.92 13.53
C TYR A 225 -8.01 -2.96 13.12
N ARG A 226 -9.06 -2.88 13.92
CA ARG A 226 -10.09 -1.86 13.78
C ARG A 226 -9.58 -0.59 14.40
N VAL A 227 -9.56 0.49 13.64
CA VAL A 227 -9.04 1.79 14.09
C VAL A 227 -10.04 2.90 13.79
N LYS A 228 -10.10 3.88 14.69
CA LYS A 228 -10.77 5.15 14.48
C LYS A 228 -9.75 6.26 14.61
N PHE A 229 -9.67 7.10 13.58
CA PHE A 229 -8.83 8.29 13.59
C PHE A 229 -9.60 9.49 14.13
N ASP A 230 -8.88 10.55 14.52
CA ASP A 230 -9.47 11.85 14.71
C ASP A 230 -9.93 12.46 13.37
N ASN A 231 -10.63 13.60 13.45
CA ASN A 231 -11.21 14.25 12.27
C ASN A 231 -10.16 14.78 11.28
N LEU A 232 -8.91 14.95 11.72
CA LEU A 232 -7.80 15.43 10.90
C LEU A 232 -6.91 14.29 10.38
N TYR A 233 -7.17 13.05 10.81
CA TYR A 233 -6.34 11.88 10.51
C TYR A 233 -4.87 12.07 10.93
N GLU A 234 -4.68 12.63 12.13
CA GLU A 234 -3.35 12.89 12.70
C GLU A 234 -3.00 11.90 13.81
N ARG A 235 -4.01 11.22 14.38
CA ARG A 235 -3.82 10.25 15.45
C ARG A 235 -4.94 9.22 15.51
N ILE A 236 -4.63 8.07 16.09
CA ILE A 236 -5.62 7.04 16.40
C ILE A 236 -6.28 7.36 17.74
N LEU A 237 -7.61 7.48 17.72
CA LEU A 237 -8.44 7.64 18.93
C LEU A 237 -8.75 6.30 19.58
N TYR A 238 -8.91 5.26 18.77
CA TYR A 238 -9.30 3.93 19.20
C TYR A 238 -8.65 2.86 18.32
N LYS A 239 -8.15 1.80 18.94
CA LYS A 239 -7.58 0.63 18.24
C LYS A 239 -7.99 -0.64 18.94
N GLU A 240 -8.63 -1.55 18.23
CA GLU A 240 -8.99 -2.89 18.65
C GLU A 240 -8.25 -3.93 17.81
N ASN A 241 -7.71 -4.93 18.47
CA ASN A 241 -7.02 -6.03 17.81
C ASN A 241 -7.94 -7.27 17.82
N ILE A 242 -8.30 -7.76 16.65
CA ILE A 242 -9.16 -8.92 16.48
C ILE A 242 -8.32 -10.04 15.86
N TYR A 243 -8.07 -11.10 16.63
CA TYR A 243 -7.27 -12.24 16.16
C TYR A 243 -8.07 -13.11 15.20
N ILE A 244 -7.51 -13.35 14.00
CA ILE A 244 -8.11 -14.20 12.96
C ILE A 244 -7.41 -15.55 12.88
N GLY A 245 -6.10 -15.59 13.18
CA GLY A 245 -5.29 -16.79 13.12
C GLY A 245 -4.58 -17.02 11.79
N GLU A 246 -4.95 -16.27 10.75
CA GLU A 246 -4.42 -16.41 9.38
C GLU A 246 -3.61 -15.19 8.97
N ARG A 247 -2.68 -15.37 8.03
CA ARG A 247 -1.93 -14.28 7.40
C ARG A 247 -2.82 -13.61 6.37
N ILE A 248 -3.23 -12.37 6.64
CA ILE A 248 -4.21 -11.65 5.82
C ILE A 248 -3.46 -10.72 4.86
N ARG A 249 -3.47 -11.05 3.58
CA ARG A 249 -2.78 -10.25 2.53
C ARG A 249 -3.61 -9.07 2.07
N ASP A 250 -4.92 -9.25 1.95
CA ASP A 250 -5.82 -8.24 1.40
C ASP A 250 -7.18 -8.31 2.10
N ILE A 251 -7.91 -7.20 2.03
CA ILE A 251 -9.27 -7.06 2.57
C ILE A 251 -10.09 -6.19 1.63
N LYS A 252 -11.32 -6.61 1.34
CA LYS A 252 -12.26 -5.82 0.53
C LYS A 252 -13.65 -5.86 1.12
N PHE A 253 -14.36 -4.76 1.02
CA PHE A 253 -15.78 -4.70 1.35
C PHE A 253 -16.63 -4.93 0.11
N HIS A 254 -17.54 -5.90 0.16
CA HIS A 254 -18.47 -6.21 -0.93
C HIS A 254 -19.81 -5.53 -0.70
N ASN A 255 -20.05 -4.39 -1.33
CA ASN A 255 -21.22 -3.53 -1.10
C ASN A 255 -22.57 -4.25 -1.24
N LYS A 256 -22.78 -5.04 -2.33
CA LYS A 256 -24.08 -5.69 -2.60
C LYS A 256 -24.44 -6.79 -1.59
N LEU A 257 -23.45 -7.53 -1.12
CA LEU A 257 -23.64 -8.62 -0.16
C LEU A 257 -23.45 -8.17 1.30
N ASN A 258 -23.00 -6.95 1.51
CA ASN A 258 -22.67 -6.37 2.82
C ASN A 258 -21.73 -7.28 3.63
N LEU A 259 -20.65 -7.71 2.98
CA LEU A 259 -19.65 -8.64 3.51
C LEU A 259 -18.26 -8.03 3.47
N ILE A 260 -17.43 -8.40 4.43
CA ILE A 260 -15.98 -8.16 4.36
C ILE A 260 -15.32 -9.46 3.91
N LEU A 261 -14.48 -9.36 2.89
CA LEU A 261 -13.72 -10.47 2.32
C LEU A 261 -12.25 -10.33 2.71
N LEU A 262 -11.64 -11.40 3.19
CA LEU A 262 -10.23 -11.49 3.59
C LEU A 262 -9.51 -12.47 2.66
N ALA A 263 -8.41 -12.05 2.06
CA ALA A 263 -7.55 -12.94 1.28
C ALA A 263 -6.41 -13.49 2.15
N PHE A 264 -6.39 -14.79 2.36
CA PHE A 264 -5.37 -15.45 3.18
C PHE A 264 -4.16 -15.87 2.32
N GLU A 265 -2.95 -15.51 2.80
CA GLU A 265 -1.72 -15.69 2.02
C GLU A 265 -1.24 -17.15 1.99
N GLU A 266 -1.36 -17.88 3.11
CA GLU A 266 -0.75 -19.21 3.24
C GLU A 266 -1.51 -20.29 2.49
N ASN A 267 -2.82 -20.25 2.50
CA ASN A 267 -3.69 -21.30 1.95
C ASN A 267 -4.45 -20.88 0.68
N GLY A 268 -4.40 -19.57 0.33
CA GLY A 268 -5.14 -19.02 -0.82
C GLY A 268 -6.65 -18.98 -0.64
N GLU A 269 -7.15 -19.15 0.58
CA GLU A 269 -8.57 -19.12 0.91
C GLU A 269 -9.09 -17.69 1.03
N ILE A 270 -10.42 -17.55 0.93
CA ILE A 270 -11.15 -16.31 1.16
C ILE A 270 -11.96 -16.45 2.45
N GLY A 271 -11.59 -15.69 3.46
CA GLY A 271 -12.38 -15.52 4.67
C GLY A 271 -13.55 -14.55 4.45
N ILE A 272 -14.66 -14.78 5.13
CA ILE A 272 -15.86 -13.94 5.05
C ILE A 272 -16.25 -13.49 6.46
N ILE A 273 -16.42 -12.17 6.64
CA ILE A 273 -17.04 -11.59 7.82
C ILE A 273 -18.40 -11.02 7.41
N SER A 274 -19.46 -11.51 8.03
CA SER A 274 -20.83 -11.04 7.83
C SER A 274 -21.34 -10.33 9.09
N ASN A 275 -22.19 -9.33 8.89
CA ASN A 275 -22.96 -8.77 10.00
C ASN A 275 -24.15 -9.70 10.27
N THR A 276 -24.07 -10.46 11.34
CA THR A 276 -25.14 -11.38 11.80
C THR A 276 -26.10 -10.70 12.77
N SER A 277 -26.29 -9.38 12.69
CA SER A 277 -27.35 -8.73 13.51
C SER A 277 -28.68 -9.38 13.16
N LYS A 278 -29.12 -10.26 14.06
CA LYS A 278 -30.49 -10.76 14.08
C LYS A 278 -31.42 -9.69 14.62
#